data_7feb986ac350865293ce9cb3cfa7e8fc
#
_entry.id   7feb986ac350865293ce9cb3cfa7e8fc
#
_cell.length_a   1.000
_cell.length_b   1.000
_cell.length_c   1.000
_cell.angle_alpha   90.00
_cell.angle_beta   90.00
_cell.angle_gamma   90.00
#
_symmetry.space_group_name_H-M   'P 1'
#
loop_
_entity.id
_entity.type
_entity.pdbx_description
1 polymer ?
#
loop_
_entity_poly.entity_id
_entity_poly.type
_entity_poly.pdbx_seq_one_letter_code
_entity_poly.pdbx_strand_id
1 'polypeptide(L)'
;PIIPDTFTLVPRQVRTEKGYKPDSGVVSQIKTIKRLFGTSDQIIVATDAGREGELIFRYLYHYTGSTTPFVRLWISSLTDKAIREGLRNLEDGSKYDNLYLAAKARSESDWLVGINGTQALSIAAGHGTYSVGRVQTPTLAMVCKRYWENRRFTPEAFWQLHIATDGCDGEVLKCSSSEKWKSKEPATELYNKVKAAGCATVTKAERKEKTEETPLLYDLTTLQKEANAKHGFTAEQTLETAQKLYEKKLITYPRTGSRYIPEDVYAEIPKLLAFIGTQPEWKDKVRAKATPTRRSVDDGKVTDHHALLVTGEKPLFLSKEDDIIYHMIAGRMVEAFSEKCVKDVTAVTAECAGVEFTVKGSVIRQAGWRAVYGEENKDETTIPGWQKGDTLTLKATSITEGKTKPKPLHTEATLLSAMETAGKEIEDDTLRQAMKDCGIGTPATRASIIETLFKRGYMERCKKSLVPTEKGLALNSVVKTMRIADVAMTGEWEKELARIERGELSDDTFRKEIEAYTREITSELISCDKLFGSRDSGCACPKCGTGRMRFYGK
;
A
#
# COMPACT_ATOMS: atom_id res chain seq x y z
N PRO A 1 -31.38 13.13 0.65
CA PRO A 1 -29.95 13.39 0.90
C PRO A 1 -29.72 14.78 1.50
N ILE A 2 -28.64 14.92 2.27
CA ILE A 2 -28.17 16.17 2.83
C ILE A 2 -27.17 16.78 1.83
N ILE A 3 -27.59 17.80 1.11
CA ILE A 3 -26.77 18.51 0.13
C ILE A 3 -26.85 20.00 0.47
N PRO A 4 -25.85 20.54 1.19
CA PRO A 4 -25.85 21.95 1.56
C PRO A 4 -25.53 22.83 0.34
N ASP A 5 -26.17 24.00 0.24
CA ASP A 5 -25.84 24.98 -0.79
C ASP A 5 -24.40 25.47 -0.65
N THR A 6 -23.96 25.63 0.59
CA THR A 6 -22.57 26.01 0.94
C THR A 6 -22.08 25.21 2.12
N PHE A 7 -20.77 24.83 2.08
CA PHE A 7 -20.10 24.20 3.22
C PHE A 7 -19.60 25.25 4.20
N THR A 8 -19.89 25.04 5.47
CA THR A 8 -19.42 25.91 6.55
C THR A 8 -18.20 25.29 7.22
N LEU A 9 -17.10 26.04 7.25
CA LEU A 9 -15.89 25.64 7.97
C LEU A 9 -16.12 25.79 9.48
N VAL A 10 -15.80 24.74 10.23
CA VAL A 10 -15.88 24.75 11.70
C VAL A 10 -14.59 24.17 12.30
N PRO A 11 -14.14 24.65 13.48
CA PRO A 11 -13.04 24.03 14.19
C PRO A 11 -13.34 22.58 14.52
N ARG A 12 -12.29 21.74 14.59
CA ARG A 12 -12.43 20.33 14.99
C ARG A 12 -13.29 20.22 16.25
N GLN A 13 -14.25 19.30 16.21
CA GLN A 13 -15.16 19.04 17.32
C GLN A 13 -14.66 17.85 18.15
N VAL A 14 -14.76 17.93 19.46
CA VAL A 14 -14.51 16.82 20.39
C VAL A 14 -15.80 16.39 21.06
N ARG A 15 -15.99 15.07 21.22
CA ARG A 15 -17.17 14.51 21.88
C ARG A 15 -17.08 14.74 23.39
N THR A 16 -18.16 15.17 24.00
CA THR A 16 -18.34 15.33 25.44
C THR A 16 -19.60 14.61 25.89
N GLU A 17 -19.84 14.51 27.19
CA GLU A 17 -21.08 13.94 27.74
C GLU A 17 -22.35 14.69 27.25
N LYS A 18 -22.24 15.99 27.01
CA LYS A 18 -23.35 16.86 26.56
C LYS A 18 -23.42 17.03 25.03
N GLY A 19 -22.67 16.24 24.25
CA GLY A 19 -22.61 16.36 22.79
C GLY A 19 -21.24 16.76 22.28
N TYR A 20 -21.19 17.48 21.17
CA TYR A 20 -19.95 17.92 20.54
C TYR A 20 -19.64 19.37 20.88
N LYS A 21 -18.39 19.69 21.17
CA LYS A 21 -17.89 21.07 21.33
C LYS A 21 -16.58 21.26 20.56
N PRO A 22 -16.27 22.51 20.14
CA PRO A 22 -14.99 22.81 19.53
C PRO A 22 -13.81 22.45 20.43
N ASP A 23 -12.76 21.88 19.85
CA ASP A 23 -11.50 21.59 20.53
C ASP A 23 -10.85 22.91 20.97
N SER A 24 -10.66 23.09 22.27
CA SER A 24 -10.14 24.34 22.85
C SER A 24 -8.72 24.67 22.39
N GLY A 25 -7.87 23.66 22.16
CA GLY A 25 -6.50 23.83 21.64
C GLY A 25 -6.53 24.37 20.21
N VAL A 26 -7.36 23.76 19.36
CA VAL A 26 -7.57 24.21 17.97
C VAL A 26 -8.12 25.64 17.94
N VAL A 27 -9.13 25.95 18.75
CA VAL A 27 -9.71 27.31 18.83
C VAL A 27 -8.65 28.33 19.26
N SER A 28 -7.80 28.01 20.24
CA SER A 28 -6.71 28.88 20.68
C SER A 28 -5.69 29.12 19.56
N GLN A 29 -5.30 28.07 18.84
CA GLN A 29 -4.39 28.16 17.70
C GLN A 29 -4.97 29.04 16.57
N ILE A 30 -6.24 28.85 16.23
CA ILE A 30 -6.92 29.67 15.22
C ILE A 30 -6.97 31.17 15.63
N LYS A 31 -7.23 31.46 16.91
CA LYS A 31 -7.19 32.84 17.40
C LYS A 31 -5.80 33.48 17.24
N THR A 32 -4.75 32.71 17.53
CA THR A 32 -3.37 33.16 17.34
C THR A 32 -3.08 33.44 15.86
N ILE A 33 -3.44 32.50 14.96
CA ILE A 33 -3.27 32.65 13.51
C ILE A 33 -4.03 33.89 13.01
N LYS A 34 -5.31 34.06 13.40
CA LYS A 34 -6.11 35.20 13.01
C LYS A 34 -5.45 36.52 13.40
N ARG A 35 -4.93 36.63 14.62
CA ARG A 35 -4.22 37.82 15.09
C ARG A 35 -2.96 38.09 14.25
N LEU A 36 -2.16 37.03 13.98
CA LEU A 36 -0.93 37.17 13.19
C LEU A 36 -1.24 37.56 11.75
N PHE A 37 -2.22 36.96 11.11
CA PHE A 37 -2.64 37.36 9.76
C PHE A 37 -3.05 38.82 9.70
N GLY A 38 -3.81 39.31 10.69
CA GLY A 38 -4.26 40.71 10.74
C GLY A 38 -3.18 41.74 11.09
N THR A 39 -2.00 41.31 11.56
CA THR A 39 -0.88 42.18 11.90
C THR A 39 0.32 42.07 10.96
N SER A 40 0.24 41.21 9.95
CA SER A 40 1.31 41.00 8.97
C SER A 40 0.97 41.72 7.66
N ASP A 41 1.97 42.27 7.00
CA ASP A 41 1.84 42.89 5.68
C ASP A 41 1.68 41.83 4.57
N GLN A 42 2.26 40.64 4.76
CA GLN A 42 2.22 39.54 3.83
C GLN A 42 2.33 38.20 4.57
N ILE A 43 1.68 37.17 4.04
CA ILE A 43 1.76 35.78 4.55
C ILE A 43 2.63 34.95 3.59
N ILE A 44 3.64 34.27 4.12
CA ILE A 44 4.35 33.22 3.37
C ILE A 44 3.75 31.87 3.71
N VAL A 45 3.14 31.23 2.73
CA VAL A 45 2.50 29.93 2.87
C VAL A 45 3.56 28.84 2.69
N ALA A 46 3.91 28.17 3.77
CA ALA A 46 4.94 27.12 3.84
C ALA A 46 4.36 25.75 4.26
N THR A 47 3.07 25.53 4.00
CA THR A 47 2.46 24.20 4.11
C THR A 47 2.95 23.30 2.98
N ASP A 48 2.73 21.99 3.10
CA ASP A 48 3.22 20.99 2.14
C ASP A 48 2.94 21.39 0.67
N ALA A 49 3.87 21.07 -0.21
CA ALA A 49 3.80 21.41 -1.63
C ALA A 49 2.86 20.45 -2.40
N GLY A 50 1.58 20.50 -2.08
CA GLY A 50 0.55 19.63 -2.65
C GLY A 50 -0.86 20.08 -2.31
N ARG A 51 -1.85 19.31 -2.81
CA ARG A 51 -3.29 19.57 -2.63
C ARG A 51 -3.68 19.78 -1.16
N GLU A 52 -3.20 18.89 -0.27
CA GLU A 52 -3.59 18.92 1.15
C GLU A 52 -3.01 20.15 1.86
N GLY A 53 -1.74 20.49 1.58
CA GLY A 53 -1.11 21.68 2.17
C GLY A 53 -1.78 22.97 1.73
N GLU A 54 -2.16 23.08 0.46
CA GLU A 54 -2.90 24.23 -0.06
C GLU A 54 -4.29 24.32 0.58
N LEU A 55 -5.01 23.19 0.70
CA LEU A 55 -6.34 23.15 1.33
C LEU A 55 -6.30 23.59 2.79
N ILE A 56 -5.33 23.12 3.58
CA ILE A 56 -5.16 23.50 4.99
C ILE A 56 -5.00 25.01 5.13
N PHE A 57 -4.11 25.60 4.34
CA PHE A 57 -3.91 27.05 4.39
C PHE A 57 -5.17 27.82 3.98
N ARG A 58 -5.78 27.50 2.84
CA ARG A 58 -6.96 28.21 2.32
C ARG A 58 -8.15 28.10 3.27
N TYR A 59 -8.37 26.96 3.91
CA TYR A 59 -9.42 26.83 4.91
C TYR A 59 -9.19 27.75 6.12
N LEU A 60 -7.95 27.85 6.62
CA LEU A 60 -7.61 28.78 7.70
C LEU A 60 -7.76 30.25 7.27
N TYR A 61 -7.29 30.57 6.07
CA TYR A 61 -7.36 31.91 5.50
C TYR A 61 -8.82 32.37 5.37
N HIS A 62 -9.68 31.57 4.78
CA HIS A 62 -11.10 31.88 4.63
C HIS A 62 -11.84 31.88 5.98
N TYR A 63 -11.57 30.90 6.85
CA TYR A 63 -12.19 30.82 8.18
C TYR A 63 -11.88 32.03 9.05
N THR A 64 -10.66 32.55 8.98
CA THR A 64 -10.26 33.74 9.74
C THR A 64 -10.76 35.04 9.14
N GLY A 65 -11.28 35.03 7.89
CA GLY A 65 -11.68 36.20 7.14
C GLY A 65 -10.51 37.13 6.80
N SER A 66 -9.30 36.57 6.63
CA SER A 66 -8.12 37.36 6.27
C SER A 66 -8.20 37.85 4.83
N THR A 67 -7.70 39.07 4.63
CA THR A 67 -7.49 39.69 3.30
C THR A 67 -6.03 40.02 3.06
N THR A 68 -5.13 39.62 3.98
CA THR A 68 -3.69 39.87 3.88
C THR A 68 -3.13 39.18 2.66
N PRO A 69 -2.35 39.82 1.79
CA PRO A 69 -1.74 39.22 0.63
C PRO A 69 -0.86 38.02 1.03
N PHE A 70 -0.81 36.99 0.20
CA PHE A 70 0.02 35.83 0.48
C PHE A 70 0.77 35.34 -0.76
N VAL A 71 1.94 34.76 -0.48
CA VAL A 71 2.83 34.14 -1.45
C VAL A 71 3.15 32.70 -1.03
N ARG A 72 3.50 31.88 -1.97
CA ARG A 72 3.69 30.45 -1.78
C ARG A 72 5.18 30.08 -1.79
N LEU A 73 5.63 29.43 -0.73
CA LEU A 73 6.89 28.69 -0.70
C LEU A 73 6.61 27.26 -1.17
N TRP A 74 7.13 26.89 -2.36
CA TRP A 74 6.90 25.59 -2.96
C TRP A 74 8.20 24.78 -2.95
N ILE A 75 8.35 23.91 -1.95
CA ILE A 75 9.54 23.06 -1.78
C ILE A 75 9.12 21.66 -1.32
N SER A 76 9.81 20.64 -1.81
CA SER A 76 9.63 19.22 -1.42
C SER A 76 10.80 18.68 -0.59
N SER A 77 11.78 19.51 -0.30
CA SER A 77 12.97 19.23 0.51
C SER A 77 13.15 20.32 1.56
N LEU A 78 13.63 19.94 2.76
CA LEU A 78 13.89 20.85 3.87
C LEU A 78 15.41 21.05 4.12
N THR A 79 16.23 20.88 3.10
CA THR A 79 17.64 21.26 3.18
C THR A 79 17.79 22.78 3.27
N ASP A 80 18.83 23.26 3.94
CA ASP A 80 19.12 24.70 4.01
C ASP A 80 19.16 25.35 2.62
N LYS A 81 19.70 24.62 1.64
CA LYS A 81 19.75 25.06 0.24
C LYS A 81 18.35 25.25 -0.34
N ALA A 82 17.49 24.21 -0.26
CA ALA A 82 16.13 24.27 -0.78
C ALA A 82 15.30 25.37 -0.12
N ILE A 83 15.41 25.53 1.21
CA ILE A 83 14.71 26.58 1.94
C ILE A 83 15.15 27.97 1.48
N ARG A 84 16.47 28.22 1.37
CA ARG A 84 17.02 29.52 0.92
C ARG A 84 16.64 29.85 -0.52
N GLU A 85 16.70 28.86 -1.41
CA GLU A 85 16.31 29.02 -2.81
C GLU A 85 14.81 29.25 -2.93
N GLY A 86 13.99 28.48 -2.21
CA GLY A 86 12.55 28.64 -2.20
C GLY A 86 12.10 30.03 -1.67
N LEU A 87 12.73 30.52 -0.61
CA LEU A 87 12.44 31.86 -0.09
C LEU A 87 12.85 32.99 -1.04
N ARG A 88 13.80 32.76 -1.95
CA ARG A 88 14.15 33.73 -3.00
C ARG A 88 13.19 33.67 -4.19
N ASN A 89 12.51 32.53 -4.38
CA ASN A 89 11.65 32.24 -5.52
C ASN A 89 10.19 32.04 -5.07
N LEU A 90 9.73 32.88 -4.13
CA LEU A 90 8.34 32.85 -3.71
C LEU A 90 7.39 33.14 -4.89
N GLU A 91 6.32 32.40 -4.97
CA GLU A 91 5.36 32.52 -6.04
C GLU A 91 4.06 33.19 -5.56
N ASP A 92 3.37 33.89 -6.47
CA ASP A 92 2.08 34.48 -6.15
C ASP A 92 1.05 33.38 -5.80
N GLY A 93 0.30 33.59 -4.73
CA GLY A 93 -0.67 32.60 -4.24
C GLY A 93 -1.79 32.25 -5.22
N SER A 94 -2.13 33.17 -6.14
CA SER A 94 -3.17 32.95 -7.16
C SER A 94 -2.83 31.86 -8.16
N LYS A 95 -1.54 31.55 -8.37
CA LYS A 95 -1.12 30.42 -9.21
C LYS A 95 -1.65 29.08 -8.72
N TYR A 96 -2.00 28.97 -7.44
CA TYR A 96 -2.45 27.75 -6.78
C TYR A 96 -3.97 27.69 -6.57
N ASP A 97 -4.74 28.63 -7.15
CA ASP A 97 -6.19 28.66 -6.99
C ASP A 97 -6.87 27.40 -7.52
N ASN A 98 -6.47 26.93 -8.69
CA ASN A 98 -7.01 25.67 -9.25
C ASN A 98 -6.64 24.44 -8.42
N LEU A 99 -5.45 24.41 -7.84
CA LEU A 99 -5.03 23.34 -6.92
C LEU A 99 -5.91 23.32 -5.67
N TYR A 100 -6.20 24.50 -5.10
CA TYR A 100 -7.14 24.65 -4.00
C TYR A 100 -8.55 24.19 -4.38
N LEU A 101 -9.06 24.61 -5.54
CA LEU A 101 -10.39 24.22 -6.00
C LEU A 101 -10.51 22.70 -6.18
N ALA A 102 -9.50 22.03 -6.72
CA ALA A 102 -9.47 20.57 -6.84
C ALA A 102 -9.45 19.89 -5.47
N ALA A 103 -8.63 20.38 -4.52
CA ALA A 103 -8.56 19.85 -3.17
C ALA A 103 -9.87 20.02 -2.39
N LYS A 104 -10.50 21.18 -2.51
CA LYS A 104 -11.81 21.50 -1.94
C LYS A 104 -12.89 20.60 -2.52
N ALA A 105 -12.97 20.50 -3.85
CA ALA A 105 -13.93 19.67 -4.55
C ALA A 105 -13.84 18.21 -4.11
N ARG A 106 -12.62 17.65 -3.96
CA ARG A 106 -12.38 16.31 -3.43
C ARG A 106 -12.92 16.15 -2.00
N SER A 107 -12.60 17.08 -1.11
CA SER A 107 -13.01 17.02 0.30
C SER A 107 -14.53 17.08 0.45
N GLU A 108 -15.19 17.99 -0.25
CA GLU A 108 -16.64 18.15 -0.23
C GLU A 108 -17.37 16.95 -0.83
N SER A 109 -16.84 16.38 -1.92
CA SER A 109 -17.39 15.19 -2.58
C SER A 109 -17.29 13.94 -1.71
N ASP A 110 -16.16 13.71 -1.07
CA ASP A 110 -15.98 12.59 -0.13
C ASP A 110 -16.95 12.72 1.06
N TRP A 111 -17.23 13.95 1.53
CA TRP A 111 -18.21 14.21 2.58
C TRP A 111 -19.65 13.94 2.09
N LEU A 112 -20.04 14.48 0.93
CA LEU A 112 -21.40 14.31 0.37
C LEU A 112 -21.75 12.83 0.22
N VAL A 113 -20.91 12.08 -0.46
CA VAL A 113 -21.15 10.66 -0.72
C VAL A 113 -21.07 9.85 0.58
N GLY A 114 -20.08 10.15 1.43
CA GLY A 114 -19.87 9.43 2.68
C GLY A 114 -21.02 9.58 3.68
N ILE A 115 -21.48 10.80 3.94
CA ILE A 115 -22.55 11.04 4.91
C ILE A 115 -23.91 10.52 4.41
N ASN A 116 -24.27 10.83 3.17
CA ASN A 116 -25.54 10.44 2.60
C ASN A 116 -25.66 8.93 2.40
N GLY A 117 -24.62 8.30 1.85
CA GLY A 117 -24.57 6.86 1.68
C GLY A 117 -24.61 6.11 3.02
N THR A 118 -23.86 6.60 4.02
CA THR A 118 -23.87 6.02 5.37
C THR A 118 -25.25 6.10 6.03
N GLN A 119 -25.92 7.25 5.93
CA GLN A 119 -27.26 7.43 6.49
C GLN A 119 -28.30 6.55 5.77
N ALA A 120 -28.29 6.59 4.42
CA ALA A 120 -29.23 5.80 3.61
C ALA A 120 -29.11 4.29 3.94
N LEU A 121 -27.90 3.79 3.97
CA LEU A 121 -27.66 2.37 4.24
C LEU A 121 -27.99 1.98 5.69
N SER A 122 -27.72 2.85 6.65
CA SER A 122 -28.06 2.62 8.07
C SER A 122 -29.58 2.63 8.29
N ILE A 123 -30.30 3.47 7.55
CA ILE A 123 -31.79 3.49 7.55
C ILE A 123 -32.32 2.19 6.92
N ALA A 124 -31.80 1.80 5.76
CA ALA A 124 -32.21 0.55 5.09
C ALA A 124 -31.95 -0.68 5.95
N ALA A 125 -30.83 -0.72 6.68
CA ALA A 125 -30.51 -1.80 7.59
C ALA A 125 -31.43 -1.84 8.84
N GLY A 126 -32.03 -0.72 9.21
CA GLY A 126 -32.95 -0.62 10.35
C GLY A 126 -32.26 -0.70 11.72
N HIS A 127 -30.95 -0.90 11.80
CA HIS A 127 -30.18 -1.00 13.04
C HIS A 127 -28.70 -0.68 12.82
N GLY A 128 -28.07 -0.13 13.85
CA GLY A 128 -26.61 0.14 13.84
C GLY A 128 -26.17 1.18 12.81
N THR A 129 -24.88 1.29 12.62
CA THR A 129 -24.29 2.18 11.61
C THR A 129 -23.58 1.35 10.55
N TYR A 130 -23.93 1.58 9.29
CA TYR A 130 -23.30 0.98 8.11
C TYR A 130 -22.67 2.08 7.28
N SER A 131 -21.36 2.32 7.50
CA SER A 131 -20.64 3.35 6.79
C SER A 131 -20.16 2.87 5.43
N VAL A 132 -20.28 3.73 4.45
CA VAL A 132 -19.73 3.58 3.10
C VAL A 132 -18.90 4.79 2.74
N GLY A 133 -18.01 4.64 1.76
CA GLY A 133 -17.17 5.71 1.27
C GLY A 133 -16.32 5.24 0.10
N ARG A 134 -15.90 6.19 -0.73
CA ARG A 134 -15.19 5.98 -2.00
C ARG A 134 -13.94 5.09 -1.89
N VAL A 135 -13.24 5.13 -0.77
CA VAL A 135 -12.03 4.31 -0.55
C VAL A 135 -12.32 3.14 0.39
N GLN A 136 -13.11 3.38 1.44
CA GLN A 136 -13.44 2.37 2.45
C GLN A 136 -14.18 1.17 1.84
N THR A 137 -15.17 1.43 0.98
CA THR A 137 -16.03 0.37 0.42
C THR A 137 -15.29 -0.55 -0.55
N PRO A 138 -14.52 -0.05 -1.54
CA PRO A 138 -13.70 -0.92 -2.38
C PRO A 138 -12.64 -1.69 -1.59
N THR A 139 -12.05 -1.09 -0.54
CA THR A 139 -11.09 -1.79 0.33
C THR A 139 -11.73 -3.00 1.02
N LEU A 140 -12.93 -2.85 1.56
CA LEU A 140 -13.68 -3.97 2.12
C LEU A 140 -14.01 -5.02 1.06
N ALA A 141 -14.40 -4.58 -0.14
CA ALA A 141 -14.71 -5.49 -1.26
C ALA A 141 -13.51 -6.36 -1.64
N MET A 142 -12.27 -5.81 -1.64
CA MET A 142 -11.04 -6.57 -1.86
C MET A 142 -10.85 -7.68 -0.82
N VAL A 143 -11.08 -7.38 0.46
CA VAL A 143 -10.97 -8.36 1.56
C VAL A 143 -12.02 -9.46 1.40
N CYS A 144 -13.28 -9.09 1.12
CA CYS A 144 -14.38 -10.03 0.91
C CYS A 144 -14.16 -10.91 -0.33
N LYS A 145 -13.71 -10.35 -1.45
CA LYS A 145 -13.38 -11.08 -2.69
C LYS A 145 -12.32 -12.16 -2.39
N ARG A 146 -11.21 -11.78 -1.76
CA ARG A 146 -10.12 -12.70 -1.39
C ARG A 146 -10.60 -13.79 -0.42
N TYR A 147 -11.44 -13.43 0.54
CA TYR A 147 -12.03 -14.38 1.48
C TYR A 147 -12.85 -15.46 0.77
N TRP A 148 -13.72 -15.07 -0.17
CA TRP A 148 -14.52 -16.03 -0.91
C TRP A 148 -13.70 -16.85 -1.92
N GLU A 149 -12.70 -16.25 -2.59
CA GLU A 149 -11.75 -17.00 -3.43
C GLU A 149 -11.03 -18.08 -2.63
N ASN A 150 -10.64 -17.77 -1.41
CA ASN A 150 -9.98 -18.74 -0.52
C ASN A 150 -10.93 -19.81 -0.01
N ARG A 151 -12.13 -19.44 0.46
CA ARG A 151 -13.09 -20.36 1.08
C ARG A 151 -13.79 -21.29 0.10
N ARG A 152 -14.02 -20.83 -1.12
CA ARG A 152 -14.69 -21.61 -2.17
C ARG A 152 -13.72 -22.37 -3.06
N PHE A 153 -12.43 -22.27 -2.78
CA PHE A 153 -11.41 -22.95 -3.55
C PHE A 153 -11.50 -24.46 -3.34
N THR A 154 -11.56 -25.20 -4.43
CA THR A 154 -11.51 -26.66 -4.41
C THR A 154 -10.09 -27.11 -4.77
N PRO A 155 -9.36 -27.72 -3.84
CA PRO A 155 -8.02 -28.23 -4.13
C PRO A 155 -8.07 -29.36 -5.17
N GLU A 156 -7.26 -29.23 -6.23
CA GLU A 156 -7.05 -30.29 -7.22
C GLU A 156 -5.75 -31.02 -6.89
N ALA A 157 -5.79 -32.36 -6.92
CA ALA A 157 -4.61 -33.17 -6.78
C ALA A 157 -3.74 -33.09 -8.05
N PHE A 158 -2.45 -33.13 -7.89
CA PHE A 158 -1.50 -33.30 -8.98
C PHE A 158 -0.34 -34.19 -8.55
N TRP A 159 0.27 -34.87 -9.51
CA TRP A 159 1.45 -35.69 -9.31
C TRP A 159 2.63 -35.08 -10.05
N GLN A 160 3.78 -35.08 -9.43
CA GLN A 160 5.01 -34.55 -10.00
C GLN A 160 6.15 -35.54 -9.80
N LEU A 161 6.90 -35.80 -10.86
CA LEU A 161 8.06 -36.70 -10.83
C LEU A 161 9.31 -35.91 -10.44
N HIS A 162 10.20 -36.61 -9.75
CA HIS A 162 11.49 -36.06 -9.38
C HIS A 162 12.57 -37.10 -9.63
N ILE A 163 13.71 -36.64 -10.10
CA ILE A 163 14.94 -37.40 -10.19
C ILE A 163 16.00 -36.77 -9.28
N ALA A 164 16.83 -37.56 -8.70
CA ALA A 164 17.99 -37.16 -7.92
C ALA A 164 19.25 -37.58 -8.63
N THR A 165 20.25 -36.72 -8.71
CA THR A 165 21.52 -36.93 -9.36
C THR A 165 22.66 -36.36 -8.53
N ASP A 166 23.92 -36.69 -8.88
CA ASP A 166 25.07 -36.11 -8.21
C ASP A 166 25.13 -34.58 -8.44
N GLY A 167 25.29 -33.85 -7.37
CA GLY A 167 25.57 -32.40 -7.35
C GLY A 167 27.07 -32.12 -7.19
N CYS A 168 27.40 -30.92 -6.77
CA CYS A 168 28.76 -30.56 -6.39
C CYS A 168 29.06 -31.09 -4.97
N ASP A 169 30.33 -31.35 -4.69
CA ASP A 169 30.84 -31.70 -3.36
C ASP A 169 30.12 -32.88 -2.66
N GLY A 170 29.56 -33.82 -3.47
CA GLY A 170 28.85 -35.00 -2.95
C GLY A 170 27.39 -34.73 -2.55
N GLU A 171 26.87 -33.53 -2.76
CA GLU A 171 25.46 -33.25 -2.57
C GLU A 171 24.58 -33.95 -3.60
N VAL A 172 23.33 -34.18 -3.24
CA VAL A 172 22.32 -34.76 -4.15
C VAL A 172 21.40 -33.67 -4.65
N LEU A 173 21.43 -33.44 -5.95
CA LEU A 173 20.54 -32.45 -6.58
C LEU A 173 19.24 -33.11 -7.01
N LYS A 174 18.13 -32.47 -6.61
CA LYS A 174 16.78 -32.87 -6.99
C LYS A 174 16.29 -32.05 -8.19
N CYS A 175 16.03 -32.73 -9.30
CA CYS A 175 15.38 -32.14 -10.46
C CYS A 175 13.90 -32.52 -10.46
N SER A 176 13.04 -31.58 -10.80
CA SER A 176 11.59 -31.80 -10.83
C SER A 176 11.08 -31.80 -12.26
N SER A 177 10.08 -32.64 -12.56
CA SER A 177 9.44 -32.61 -13.87
C SER A 177 8.82 -31.23 -14.15
N SER A 178 8.99 -30.77 -15.40
CA SER A 178 8.36 -29.51 -15.87
C SER A 178 6.85 -29.64 -15.88
N GLU A 179 6.34 -30.83 -16.18
CA GLU A 179 4.90 -31.15 -16.19
C GLU A 179 4.43 -31.67 -14.83
N LYS A 180 3.15 -31.45 -14.57
CA LYS A 180 2.39 -31.99 -13.44
C LYS A 180 1.15 -32.69 -13.97
N TRP A 181 0.90 -33.91 -13.54
CA TRP A 181 -0.21 -34.73 -14.00
C TRP A 181 -1.40 -34.60 -13.07
N LYS A 182 -2.61 -34.57 -13.65
CA LYS A 182 -3.87 -34.47 -12.89
C LYS A 182 -4.38 -35.84 -12.39
N SER A 183 -3.86 -36.96 -12.91
CA SER A 183 -4.17 -38.31 -12.49
C SER A 183 -2.90 -39.12 -12.16
N LYS A 184 -3.06 -40.08 -11.27
CA LYS A 184 -1.95 -40.87 -10.72
C LYS A 184 -1.41 -41.91 -11.74
N GLU A 185 -2.32 -42.50 -12.51
CA GLU A 185 -2.00 -43.61 -13.42
C GLU A 185 -0.95 -43.19 -14.45
N PRO A 186 -1.15 -42.17 -15.31
CA PRO A 186 -0.16 -41.76 -16.28
C PRO A 186 1.16 -41.29 -15.63
N ALA A 187 1.10 -40.64 -14.46
CA ALA A 187 2.27 -40.24 -13.73
C ALA A 187 3.07 -41.45 -13.23
N THR A 188 2.39 -42.55 -12.80
CA THR A 188 3.02 -43.77 -12.33
C THR A 188 3.64 -44.56 -13.50
N GLU A 189 2.99 -44.60 -14.66
CA GLU A 189 3.57 -45.23 -15.86
C GLU A 189 4.88 -44.53 -16.28
N LEU A 190 4.88 -43.21 -16.34
CA LEU A 190 6.06 -42.43 -16.65
C LEU A 190 7.16 -42.58 -15.59
N TYR A 191 6.76 -42.58 -14.31
CA TYR A 191 7.71 -42.86 -13.22
C TYR A 191 8.42 -44.19 -13.38
N ASN A 192 7.69 -45.26 -13.75
CA ASN A 192 8.31 -46.59 -13.97
C ASN A 192 9.26 -46.57 -15.16
N LYS A 193 8.93 -45.87 -16.25
CA LYS A 193 9.82 -45.70 -17.41
C LYS A 193 11.10 -44.93 -17.04
N VAL A 194 10.95 -43.80 -16.30
CA VAL A 194 12.09 -42.99 -15.81
C VAL A 194 12.98 -43.80 -14.88
N LYS A 195 12.40 -44.58 -13.97
CA LYS A 195 13.13 -45.44 -13.05
C LYS A 195 13.91 -46.54 -13.79
N ALA A 196 13.31 -47.15 -14.81
CA ALA A 196 13.95 -48.20 -15.62
C ALA A 196 15.10 -47.66 -16.49
N ALA A 197 14.98 -46.40 -16.98
CA ALA A 197 16.02 -45.77 -17.79
C ALA A 197 17.31 -45.50 -17.01
N GLY A 198 17.26 -45.22 -15.72
CA GLY A 198 18.42 -45.06 -14.83
C GLY A 198 19.33 -43.86 -15.11
N CYS A 199 19.10 -43.14 -16.19
CA CYS A 199 19.87 -41.96 -16.58
C CYS A 199 19.00 -40.93 -17.28
N ALA A 200 19.43 -39.66 -17.26
CA ALA A 200 18.81 -38.55 -17.98
C ALA A 200 19.86 -37.83 -18.84
N THR A 201 19.48 -37.33 -19.98
CA THR A 201 20.36 -36.56 -20.87
C THR A 201 20.08 -35.08 -20.76
N VAL A 202 21.10 -34.27 -20.58
CA VAL A 202 20.97 -32.81 -20.55
C VAL A 202 20.60 -32.28 -21.93
N THR A 203 19.42 -31.73 -22.07
CA THR A 203 18.92 -31.13 -23.33
C THR A 203 19.25 -29.67 -23.43
N LYS A 204 19.31 -28.97 -22.28
CA LYS A 204 19.59 -27.54 -22.21
C LYS A 204 20.35 -27.20 -20.92
N ALA A 205 21.42 -26.43 -21.05
CA ALA A 205 22.12 -25.82 -19.91
C ALA A 205 22.37 -24.35 -20.21
N GLU A 206 21.78 -23.49 -19.41
CA GLU A 206 21.94 -22.05 -19.51
C GLU A 206 22.60 -21.51 -18.26
N ARG A 207 23.64 -20.69 -18.44
CA ARG A 207 24.31 -19.94 -17.39
C ARG A 207 24.28 -18.49 -17.76
N LYS A 208 23.76 -17.66 -16.84
CA LYS A 208 23.65 -16.21 -17.05
C LYS A 208 24.03 -15.49 -15.78
N GLU A 209 24.82 -14.46 -15.93
CA GLU A 209 24.99 -13.47 -14.88
C GLU A 209 23.67 -12.69 -14.74
N LYS A 210 23.21 -12.55 -13.52
CA LYS A 210 22.02 -11.77 -13.17
C LYS A 210 22.39 -10.74 -12.12
N THR A 211 22.16 -9.49 -12.46
CA THR A 211 22.30 -8.38 -11.51
C THR A 211 20.96 -8.14 -10.81
N GLU A 212 21.00 -8.05 -9.50
CA GLU A 212 19.87 -7.58 -8.69
C GLU A 212 20.15 -6.15 -8.25
N GLU A 213 19.29 -5.26 -8.68
CA GLU A 213 19.36 -3.85 -8.32
C GLU A 213 19.15 -3.66 -6.81
N THR A 214 19.76 -2.59 -6.27
CA THR A 214 19.52 -2.18 -4.88
C THR A 214 18.04 -1.87 -4.67
N PRO A 215 17.47 -2.10 -3.48
CA PRO A 215 16.10 -1.65 -3.22
C PRO A 215 16.03 -0.12 -3.28
N LEU A 216 14.88 0.43 -3.67
CA LEU A 216 14.62 1.86 -3.51
C LEU A 216 14.44 2.20 -2.03
N LEU A 217 14.60 3.45 -1.67
CA LEU A 217 14.29 3.96 -0.34
C LEU A 217 12.83 3.67 0.05
N TYR A 218 12.49 3.84 1.32
CA TYR A 218 11.12 3.71 1.77
C TYR A 218 10.27 4.93 1.46
N ASP A 219 9.06 4.69 0.95
CA ASP A 219 7.87 5.50 1.23
C ASP A 219 7.14 4.92 2.45
N LEU A 220 6.09 5.57 2.91
CA LEU A 220 5.31 5.08 4.03
C LEU A 220 4.70 3.70 3.77
N THR A 221 4.12 3.50 2.59
CA THR A 221 3.44 2.24 2.24
C THR A 221 4.41 1.06 2.24
N THR A 222 5.60 1.22 1.66
CA THR A 222 6.60 0.16 1.63
C THR A 222 7.15 -0.13 3.03
N LEU A 223 7.36 0.90 3.85
CA LEU A 223 7.75 0.73 5.25
C LEU A 223 6.67 -0.07 6.03
N GLN A 224 5.40 0.30 5.90
CA GLN A 224 4.28 -0.41 6.54
C GLN A 224 4.19 -1.87 6.10
N LYS A 225 4.36 -2.15 4.80
CA LYS A 225 4.34 -3.52 4.26
C LYS A 225 5.45 -4.39 4.84
N GLU A 226 6.66 -3.88 4.89
CA GLU A 226 7.80 -4.63 5.41
C GLU A 226 7.77 -4.76 6.94
N ALA A 227 7.37 -3.72 7.66
CA ALA A 227 7.18 -3.77 9.12
C ALA A 227 6.12 -4.81 9.50
N ASN A 228 5.02 -4.88 8.76
CA ASN A 228 4.00 -5.91 8.96
C ASN A 228 4.54 -7.32 8.67
N ALA A 229 5.25 -7.51 7.55
CA ALA A 229 5.75 -8.81 7.16
C ALA A 229 6.85 -9.33 8.11
N LYS A 230 7.82 -8.49 8.48
CA LYS A 230 9.01 -8.85 9.26
C LYS A 230 8.73 -8.84 10.78
N HIS A 231 8.01 -7.85 11.26
CA HIS A 231 7.86 -7.59 12.71
C HIS A 231 6.41 -7.68 13.21
N GLY A 232 5.42 -7.82 12.32
CA GLY A 232 4.01 -7.95 12.68
C GLY A 232 3.35 -6.63 13.08
N PHE A 233 3.98 -5.48 12.78
CA PHE A 233 3.38 -4.16 13.02
C PHE A 233 2.13 -3.98 12.18
N THR A 234 1.12 -3.32 12.73
CA THR A 234 0.00 -2.84 11.92
C THR A 234 0.43 -1.60 11.11
N ALA A 235 -0.33 -1.28 10.06
CA ALA A 235 -0.07 -0.09 9.29
C ALA A 235 -0.19 1.19 10.14
N GLU A 236 -1.17 1.23 11.07
CA GLU A 236 -1.34 2.34 12.02
C GLU A 236 -0.17 2.44 12.99
N GLN A 237 0.24 1.34 13.63
CA GLN A 237 1.40 1.31 14.53
C GLN A 237 2.67 1.79 13.85
N THR A 238 2.91 1.36 12.60
CA THR A 238 4.07 1.80 11.82
C THR A 238 4.03 3.31 11.59
N LEU A 239 2.87 3.86 11.21
CA LEU A 239 2.70 5.30 10.99
C LEU A 239 2.88 6.10 12.29
N GLU A 240 2.25 5.68 13.39
CA GLU A 240 2.36 6.35 14.68
C GLU A 240 3.80 6.36 15.20
N THR A 241 4.50 5.23 15.05
CA THR A 241 5.91 5.11 15.45
C THR A 241 6.80 6.01 14.58
N ALA A 242 6.61 6.00 13.26
CA ALA A 242 7.34 6.88 12.36
C ALA A 242 7.05 8.36 12.64
N GLN A 243 5.80 8.70 12.98
CA GLN A 243 5.43 10.07 13.37
C GLN A 243 6.17 10.51 14.65
N LYS A 244 6.26 9.65 15.67
CA LYS A 244 7.04 9.93 16.90
C LYS A 244 8.53 10.15 16.60
N LEU A 245 9.11 9.30 15.72
CA LEU A 245 10.51 9.46 15.31
C LEU A 245 10.74 10.78 14.58
N TYR A 246 9.81 11.20 13.73
CA TYR A 246 9.85 12.50 13.07
C TYR A 246 9.77 13.68 14.06
N GLU A 247 8.86 13.62 15.01
CA GLU A 247 8.72 14.65 16.06
C GLU A 247 9.98 14.76 16.94
N LYS A 248 10.68 13.62 17.14
CA LYS A 248 12.02 13.59 17.76
C LYS A 248 13.14 14.04 16.81
N LYS A 249 12.84 14.43 15.57
CA LYS A 249 13.78 14.83 14.51
C LYS A 249 14.76 13.73 14.07
N LEU A 250 14.45 12.47 14.29
CA LEU A 250 15.32 11.33 13.98
C LEU A 250 15.17 10.85 12.54
N ILE A 251 14.02 11.08 11.93
CA ILE A 251 13.72 10.75 10.53
C ILE A 251 13.06 11.93 9.82
N THR A 252 13.02 11.89 8.48
CA THR A 252 12.28 12.83 7.66
C THR A 252 10.77 12.57 7.75
N TYR A 253 9.94 13.45 7.19
CA TYR A 253 8.49 13.39 7.32
C TYR A 253 7.91 12.05 6.81
N PRO A 254 7.14 11.31 7.63
CA PRO A 254 6.80 9.93 7.32
C PRO A 254 5.70 9.74 6.29
N ARG A 255 4.83 10.74 6.08
CA ARG A 255 3.67 10.62 5.17
C ARG A 255 4.04 10.93 3.73
N THR A 256 5.05 10.26 3.22
CA THR A 256 5.51 10.40 1.84
C THR A 256 5.06 9.23 0.98
N GLY A 257 4.71 9.51 -0.27
CA GLY A 257 4.46 8.52 -1.32
C GLY A 257 5.65 8.29 -2.24
N SER A 258 6.73 9.06 -2.08
CA SER A 258 7.92 8.94 -2.91
C SER A 258 8.96 8.00 -2.30
N ARG A 259 9.61 7.23 -3.17
CA ARG A 259 10.77 6.38 -2.87
C ARG A 259 12.06 6.99 -3.41
N TYR A 260 11.98 8.26 -3.83
CA TYR A 260 13.08 8.99 -4.45
C TYR A 260 13.45 10.22 -3.64
N ILE A 261 14.67 10.69 -3.82
CA ILE A 261 15.21 11.92 -3.24
C ILE A 261 15.67 12.86 -4.36
N PRO A 262 15.60 14.18 -4.16
CA PRO A 262 16.12 15.15 -5.11
C PRO A 262 17.67 15.29 -5.00
N GLU A 263 18.26 15.98 -5.97
CA GLU A 263 19.71 16.16 -6.06
C GLU A 263 20.33 16.85 -4.85
N ASP A 264 19.66 17.83 -4.27
CA ASP A 264 20.14 18.55 -3.09
C ASP A 264 20.21 17.65 -1.85
N VAL A 265 19.23 16.73 -1.68
CA VAL A 265 19.24 15.72 -0.61
C VAL A 265 20.31 14.66 -0.89
N TYR A 266 20.51 14.27 -2.16
CA TYR A 266 21.56 13.31 -2.49
C TYR A 266 22.95 13.79 -2.09
N ALA A 267 23.22 15.09 -2.17
CA ALA A 267 24.48 15.67 -1.73
C ALA A 267 24.77 15.44 -0.22
N GLU A 268 23.74 15.26 0.61
CA GLU A 268 23.86 14.98 2.03
C GLU A 268 24.03 13.47 2.35
N ILE A 269 23.74 12.57 1.40
CA ILE A 269 23.76 11.12 1.64
C ILE A 269 25.11 10.60 2.15
N PRO A 270 26.27 11.02 1.63
CA PRO A 270 27.55 10.56 2.16
C PRO A 270 27.73 10.87 3.65
N LYS A 271 27.28 12.05 4.10
CA LYS A 271 27.33 12.46 5.50
C LYS A 271 26.38 11.63 6.36
N LEU A 272 25.16 11.37 5.87
CA LEU A 272 24.19 10.57 6.58
C LEU A 272 24.62 9.10 6.70
N LEU A 273 25.19 8.51 5.65
CA LEU A 273 25.76 7.16 5.70
C LEU A 273 26.95 7.08 6.68
N ALA A 274 27.84 8.08 6.68
CA ALA A 274 28.93 8.14 7.65
C ALA A 274 28.38 8.21 9.09
N PHE A 275 27.32 8.98 9.33
CA PHE A 275 26.65 9.03 10.63
C PHE A 275 26.05 7.67 11.01
N ILE A 276 25.35 6.99 10.11
CA ILE A 276 24.81 5.63 10.35
C ILE A 276 25.96 4.69 10.72
N GLY A 277 27.11 4.75 10.01
CA GLY A 277 28.29 3.94 10.28
C GLY A 277 28.97 4.19 11.64
N THR A 278 28.64 5.27 12.35
CA THR A 278 29.11 5.48 13.74
C THR A 278 28.35 4.64 14.74
N GLN A 279 27.18 4.11 14.38
CA GLN A 279 26.35 3.29 15.26
C GLN A 279 26.88 1.85 15.27
N PRO A 280 26.98 1.19 16.44
CA PRO A 280 27.61 -0.13 16.56
C PRO A 280 27.09 -1.19 15.58
N GLU A 281 25.79 -1.18 15.31
CA GLU A 281 25.12 -2.16 14.47
C GLU A 281 25.42 -2.01 12.97
N TRP A 282 25.84 -0.82 12.55
CA TRP A 282 26.09 -0.45 11.16
C TRP A 282 27.56 -0.29 10.81
N LYS A 283 28.45 -0.27 11.81
CA LYS A 283 29.88 0.03 11.67
C LYS A 283 30.58 -0.80 10.59
N ASP A 284 30.28 -2.10 10.53
CA ASP A 284 30.89 -3.02 9.56
C ASP A 284 30.08 -3.14 8.26
N LYS A 285 28.87 -2.60 8.22
CA LYS A 285 27.91 -2.72 7.11
C LYS A 285 27.93 -1.52 6.18
N VAL A 286 28.20 -0.34 6.71
CA VAL A 286 28.42 0.87 5.91
C VAL A 286 29.82 0.82 5.36
N ARG A 287 29.96 0.32 4.13
CA ARG A 287 31.22 0.38 3.41
C ARG A 287 31.42 1.80 2.91
N ALA A 288 32.57 2.39 3.21
CA ALA A 288 32.93 3.71 2.71
C ALA A 288 33.05 3.65 1.19
N LYS A 289 32.00 4.03 0.48
CA LYS A 289 32.03 4.26 -0.96
C LYS A 289 32.25 5.73 -1.24
N ALA A 290 33.15 5.97 -2.18
CA ALA A 290 33.38 7.32 -2.67
C ALA A 290 32.13 7.95 -3.30
N THR A 291 31.26 7.15 -3.92
CA THR A 291 30.04 7.62 -4.60
C THR A 291 28.90 6.63 -4.39
N PRO A 292 27.87 6.96 -3.61
CA PRO A 292 26.66 6.16 -3.48
C PRO A 292 25.93 5.99 -4.82
N THR A 293 25.21 4.87 -4.99
CA THR A 293 24.40 4.64 -6.19
C THR A 293 23.29 5.69 -6.32
N ARG A 294 22.91 6.02 -7.55
CA ARG A 294 21.92 7.08 -7.84
C ARG A 294 20.53 6.54 -8.18
N ARG A 295 20.28 5.26 -7.94
CA ARG A 295 19.00 4.63 -8.31
C ARG A 295 17.77 5.30 -7.67
N SER A 296 17.91 5.78 -6.44
CA SER A 296 16.86 6.47 -5.70
C SER A 296 16.89 8.00 -5.86
N VAL A 297 17.60 8.53 -6.88
CA VAL A 297 17.71 9.97 -7.13
C VAL A 297 16.95 10.33 -8.39
N ASP A 298 15.88 11.10 -8.25
CA ASP A 298 15.06 11.53 -9.39
C ASP A 298 14.10 12.65 -8.91
N ASP A 299 14.43 13.90 -9.25
CA ASP A 299 13.61 15.07 -8.88
C ASP A 299 12.18 14.98 -9.39
N GLY A 300 11.98 14.42 -10.59
CA GLY A 300 10.67 14.29 -11.21
C GLY A 300 9.75 13.23 -10.58
N LYS A 301 10.30 12.39 -9.70
CA LYS A 301 9.55 11.37 -8.95
C LYS A 301 9.41 11.69 -7.47
N VAL A 302 9.92 12.83 -7.04
CA VAL A 302 9.62 13.36 -5.72
C VAL A 302 8.26 14.03 -5.79
N THR A 303 7.34 13.63 -4.91
CA THR A 303 6.02 14.25 -4.76
C THR A 303 6.09 15.40 -3.75
N ASP A 304 5.11 15.56 -2.91
CA ASP A 304 5.06 16.59 -1.84
C ASP A 304 6.25 16.49 -0.89
N HIS A 305 6.74 15.26 -0.67
CA HIS A 305 7.88 14.93 0.18
C HIS A 305 8.75 13.86 -0.48
N HIS A 306 10.06 13.92 -0.23
CA HIS A 306 11.00 12.88 -0.66
C HIS A 306 10.90 11.62 0.21
N ALA A 307 11.61 10.56 -0.18
CA ALA A 307 11.68 9.28 0.54
C ALA A 307 12.11 9.44 2.01
N LEU A 308 11.78 8.43 2.82
CA LEU A 308 12.17 8.37 4.23
C LEU A 308 13.69 8.20 4.38
N LEU A 309 14.26 9.06 5.20
CA LEU A 309 15.67 9.04 5.58
C LEU A 309 15.81 9.22 7.09
N VAL A 310 16.89 8.70 7.67
CA VAL A 310 17.34 9.18 8.98
C VAL A 310 17.99 10.56 8.80
N THR A 311 17.94 11.34 9.85
CA THR A 311 18.52 12.67 9.86
C THR A 311 19.97 12.73 10.34
N GLY A 312 20.69 13.23 10.87
CA GLY A 312 22.00 13.11 11.53
C GLY A 312 21.87 13.23 13.05
N GLU A 313 20.64 13.23 13.55
CA GLU A 313 20.38 13.29 14.98
C GLU A 313 20.57 11.93 15.64
N LYS A 314 21.26 11.91 16.79
CA LYS A 314 21.56 10.67 17.49
C LYS A 314 20.32 10.11 18.18
N PRO A 315 19.93 8.84 17.90
CA PRO A 315 18.80 8.22 18.60
C PRO A 315 19.16 7.97 20.06
N LEU A 316 18.37 8.55 20.97
CA LEU A 316 18.53 8.37 22.41
C LEU A 316 17.20 7.89 22.99
N PHE A 317 17.25 6.88 23.87
CA PHE A 317 16.09 6.38 24.63
C PHE A 317 14.89 5.99 23.75
N LEU A 318 15.13 5.17 22.72
CA LEU A 318 14.09 4.63 21.87
C LEU A 318 13.33 3.51 22.59
N SER A 319 12.00 3.44 22.40
CA SER A 319 11.25 2.24 22.73
C SER A 319 11.64 1.12 21.76
N LYS A 320 11.29 -0.13 22.07
CA LYS A 320 11.57 -1.25 21.17
C LYS A 320 10.94 -1.05 19.79
N GLU A 321 9.75 -0.51 19.74
CA GLU A 321 9.03 -0.22 18.52
C GLU A 321 9.70 0.92 17.72
N ASP A 322 10.06 2.02 18.42
CA ASP A 322 10.77 3.15 17.81
C ASP A 322 12.10 2.68 17.21
N ASP A 323 12.83 1.84 17.94
CA ASP A 323 14.11 1.28 17.55
C ASP A 323 14.00 0.42 16.27
N ILE A 324 13.02 -0.48 16.22
CA ILE A 324 12.77 -1.31 15.03
C ILE A 324 12.52 -0.45 13.79
N ILE A 325 11.64 0.55 13.87
CA ILE A 325 11.30 1.38 12.71
C ILE A 325 12.48 2.26 12.31
N TYR A 326 13.21 2.82 13.28
CA TYR A 326 14.43 3.59 13.01
C TYR A 326 15.46 2.72 12.25
N HIS A 327 15.73 1.50 12.75
CA HIS A 327 16.70 0.58 12.14
C HIS A 327 16.26 0.07 10.75
N MET A 328 14.95 -0.10 10.54
CA MET A 328 14.45 -0.41 9.20
C MET A 328 14.78 0.72 8.19
N ILE A 329 14.58 1.98 8.59
CA ILE A 329 14.85 3.13 7.72
C ILE A 329 16.35 3.29 7.50
N ALA A 330 17.17 3.23 8.55
CA ALA A 330 18.63 3.30 8.47
C ALA A 330 19.20 2.18 7.59
N GLY A 331 18.78 0.94 7.82
CA GLY A 331 19.20 -0.20 7.02
C GLY A 331 18.80 -0.10 5.56
N ARG A 332 17.59 0.38 5.26
CA ARG A 332 17.16 0.62 3.88
C ARG A 332 18.02 1.68 3.20
N MET A 333 18.45 2.71 3.91
CA MET A 333 19.40 3.68 3.34
C MET A 333 20.73 3.02 2.99
N VAL A 334 21.26 2.17 3.88
CA VAL A 334 22.50 1.43 3.60
C VAL A 334 22.35 0.51 2.40
N GLU A 335 21.23 -0.25 2.31
CA GLU A 335 20.92 -1.10 1.15
C GLU A 335 20.81 -0.30 -0.14
N ALA A 336 20.02 0.79 -0.13
CA ALA A 336 19.72 1.60 -1.32
C ALA A 336 20.96 2.25 -1.95
N PHE A 337 21.96 2.58 -1.13
CA PHE A 337 23.20 3.20 -1.56
C PHE A 337 24.41 2.25 -1.62
N SER A 338 24.17 0.95 -1.42
CA SER A 338 25.17 -0.11 -1.60
C SER A 338 25.35 -0.50 -3.07
N GLU A 339 26.25 -1.43 -3.32
CA GLU A 339 26.45 -2.05 -4.64
C GLU A 339 25.29 -2.98 -4.97
N LYS A 340 25.11 -3.22 -6.28
CA LYS A 340 24.21 -4.24 -6.79
C LYS A 340 24.69 -5.63 -6.35
N CYS A 341 23.74 -6.54 -6.17
CA CYS A 341 24.07 -7.94 -6.02
C CYS A 341 24.25 -8.59 -7.41
N VAL A 342 25.33 -9.31 -7.62
CA VAL A 342 25.59 -10.04 -8.85
C VAL A 342 25.60 -11.54 -8.57
N LYS A 343 24.83 -12.30 -9.32
CA LYS A 343 24.67 -13.75 -9.21
C LYS A 343 24.90 -14.44 -10.53
N ASP A 344 25.51 -15.62 -10.46
CA ASP A 344 25.45 -16.59 -11.55
C ASP A 344 24.20 -17.45 -11.37
N VAL A 345 23.31 -17.41 -12.32
CA VAL A 345 22.10 -18.26 -12.34
C VAL A 345 22.29 -19.35 -13.38
N THR A 346 22.21 -20.60 -12.94
CA THR A 346 22.29 -21.79 -13.80
C THR A 346 20.92 -22.44 -13.85
N ALA A 347 20.42 -22.72 -15.05
CA ALA A 347 19.21 -23.48 -15.28
C ALA A 347 19.52 -24.64 -16.22
N VAL A 348 19.22 -25.87 -15.78
CA VAL A 348 19.45 -27.08 -16.54
C VAL A 348 18.14 -27.80 -16.75
N THR A 349 17.91 -28.24 -17.99
CA THR A 349 16.83 -29.15 -18.37
C THR A 349 17.46 -30.45 -18.84
N ALA A 350 17.02 -31.58 -18.29
CA ALA A 350 17.42 -32.91 -18.71
C ALA A 350 16.17 -33.72 -19.07
N GLU A 351 16.29 -34.61 -20.03
CA GLU A 351 15.22 -35.50 -20.46
C GLU A 351 15.52 -36.93 -20.02
N CYS A 352 14.51 -37.64 -19.53
CA CYS A 352 14.55 -39.04 -19.22
C CYS A 352 13.22 -39.70 -19.60
N ALA A 353 13.28 -40.68 -20.51
CA ALA A 353 12.11 -41.43 -21.00
C ALA A 353 10.94 -40.53 -21.48
N GLY A 354 11.26 -39.44 -22.21
CA GLY A 354 10.29 -38.48 -22.73
C GLY A 354 9.77 -37.48 -21.72
N VAL A 355 10.30 -37.45 -20.50
CA VAL A 355 9.93 -36.48 -19.45
C VAL A 355 11.05 -35.49 -19.26
N GLU A 356 10.71 -34.18 -19.32
CA GLU A 356 11.64 -33.11 -19.02
C GLU A 356 11.72 -32.84 -17.52
N PHE A 357 12.94 -32.78 -16.98
CA PHE A 357 13.25 -32.40 -15.60
C PHE A 357 14.06 -31.12 -15.57
N THR A 358 13.73 -30.23 -14.67
CA THR A 358 14.42 -28.93 -14.52
C THR A 358 15.02 -28.80 -13.12
N VAL A 359 16.18 -28.16 -13.07
CA VAL A 359 16.82 -27.70 -11.85
C VAL A 359 17.38 -26.31 -12.09
N LYS A 360 17.26 -25.44 -11.07
CA LYS A 360 17.80 -24.08 -11.07
C LYS A 360 18.65 -23.89 -9.84
N GLY A 361 19.78 -23.24 -10.03
CA GLY A 361 20.66 -22.83 -8.95
C GLY A 361 21.14 -21.41 -9.15
N SER A 362 21.63 -20.81 -8.08
CA SER A 362 22.27 -19.50 -8.12
C SER A 362 23.42 -19.45 -7.14
N VAL A 363 24.50 -18.79 -7.53
CA VAL A 363 25.67 -18.54 -6.69
C VAL A 363 25.93 -17.04 -6.70
N ILE A 364 26.07 -16.44 -5.53
CA ILE A 364 26.31 -15.01 -5.38
C ILE A 364 27.80 -14.75 -5.64
N ARG A 365 28.11 -13.93 -6.66
CA ARG A 365 29.47 -13.47 -6.97
C ARG A 365 29.86 -12.23 -6.18
N GLN A 366 28.89 -11.33 -6.02
CA GLN A 366 29.04 -10.11 -5.28
C GLN A 366 27.75 -9.88 -4.47
N ALA A 367 27.86 -9.94 -3.16
CA ALA A 367 26.70 -9.80 -2.28
C ALA A 367 26.04 -8.43 -2.37
N GLY A 368 26.84 -7.35 -2.49
CA GLY A 368 26.32 -5.99 -2.60
C GLY A 368 25.42 -5.63 -1.44
N TRP A 369 24.23 -5.10 -1.72
CA TRP A 369 23.25 -4.71 -0.72
C TRP A 369 22.71 -5.86 0.16
N ARG A 370 22.78 -7.11 -0.29
CA ARG A 370 22.34 -8.26 0.50
C ARG A 370 23.19 -8.51 1.75
N ALA A 371 24.46 -8.08 1.73
CA ALA A 371 25.35 -8.20 2.88
C ALA A 371 24.91 -7.34 4.08
N VAL A 372 24.06 -6.32 3.87
CA VAL A 372 23.59 -5.40 4.93
C VAL A 372 22.88 -6.16 6.05
N TYR A 373 22.10 -7.20 5.72
CA TYR A 373 21.39 -8.04 6.68
C TYR A 373 21.90 -9.50 6.74
N GLY A 374 23.08 -9.78 6.20
CA GLY A 374 23.67 -11.12 6.22
C GLY A 374 22.94 -12.12 5.32
N GLU A 375 22.37 -11.63 4.20
CA GLU A 375 21.66 -12.47 3.22
C GLU A 375 22.55 -12.87 2.02
N GLU A 376 23.86 -12.74 2.17
CA GLU A 376 24.82 -13.02 1.11
C GLU A 376 24.81 -14.47 0.62
N ASN A 377 24.46 -15.43 1.46
CA ASN A 377 24.44 -16.86 1.12
C ASN A 377 23.04 -17.47 1.14
N LYS A 378 22.00 -16.64 1.25
CA LYS A 378 20.63 -17.13 1.30
C LYS A 378 20.19 -17.64 -0.07
N ASP A 379 19.68 -18.86 -0.09
CA ASP A 379 19.19 -19.55 -1.30
C ASP A 379 20.27 -19.89 -2.34
N GLU A 380 21.54 -20.05 -1.94
CA GLU A 380 22.57 -20.56 -2.83
C GLU A 380 22.37 -22.06 -3.13
N THR A 381 22.42 -22.40 -4.41
CA THR A 381 22.43 -23.80 -4.90
C THR A 381 23.41 -23.84 -6.05
N THR A 382 24.46 -24.63 -5.87
CA THR A 382 25.49 -24.82 -6.90
C THR A 382 25.07 -25.94 -7.83
N ILE A 383 25.05 -25.67 -9.13
CA ILE A 383 24.79 -26.67 -10.17
C ILE A 383 26.11 -27.03 -10.82
N PRO A 384 26.41 -28.35 -10.98
CA PRO A 384 27.62 -28.82 -11.68
C PRO A 384 27.78 -28.26 -13.09
N GLY A 385 28.98 -28.36 -13.62
CA GLY A 385 29.32 -27.82 -14.93
C GLY A 385 28.66 -28.50 -16.12
N TRP A 386 27.48 -29.08 -15.97
CA TRP A 386 26.78 -29.82 -17.02
C TRP A 386 26.60 -29.05 -18.30
N GLN A 387 26.75 -29.77 -19.42
CA GLN A 387 26.57 -29.25 -20.77
C GLN A 387 25.50 -30.06 -21.52
N LYS A 388 24.97 -29.48 -22.61
CA LYS A 388 24.05 -30.21 -23.48
C LYS A 388 24.70 -31.48 -24.01
N GLY A 389 24.02 -32.62 -23.83
CA GLY A 389 24.50 -33.95 -24.22
C GLY A 389 25.06 -34.77 -23.05
N ASP A 390 25.33 -34.16 -21.90
CA ASP A 390 25.81 -34.88 -20.73
C ASP A 390 24.76 -35.87 -20.22
N THR A 391 25.23 -37.02 -19.73
CA THR A 391 24.38 -38.04 -19.14
C THR A 391 24.45 -37.96 -17.61
N LEU A 392 23.30 -37.81 -16.99
CA LEU A 392 23.14 -37.75 -15.54
C LEU A 392 22.68 -39.10 -15.02
N THR A 393 23.49 -39.77 -14.21
CA THR A 393 23.10 -41.01 -13.54
C THR A 393 22.08 -40.71 -12.44
N LEU A 394 20.97 -41.44 -12.43
CA LEU A 394 19.93 -41.28 -11.43
C LEU A 394 20.26 -42.03 -10.14
N LYS A 395 20.42 -41.30 -9.04
CA LYS A 395 20.62 -41.90 -7.70
C LYS A 395 19.27 -42.35 -7.10
N ALA A 396 18.22 -41.58 -7.37
CA ALA A 396 16.88 -41.89 -6.90
C ALA A 396 15.84 -41.29 -7.84
N THR A 397 14.68 -41.93 -7.86
CA THR A 397 13.49 -41.42 -8.53
C THR A 397 12.34 -41.40 -7.54
N SER A 398 11.51 -40.40 -7.59
CA SER A 398 10.31 -40.30 -6.72
C SER A 398 9.16 -39.64 -7.44
N ILE A 399 7.96 -39.96 -6.99
CA ILE A 399 6.73 -39.32 -7.38
C ILE A 399 6.11 -38.70 -6.13
N THR A 400 5.71 -37.46 -6.22
CA THR A 400 5.04 -36.76 -5.12
C THR A 400 3.62 -36.37 -5.51
N GLU A 401 2.68 -36.61 -4.61
CA GLU A 401 1.33 -36.08 -4.69
C GLU A 401 1.29 -34.71 -4.03
N GLY A 402 0.78 -33.73 -4.74
CA GLY A 402 0.52 -32.39 -4.24
C GLY A 402 -0.93 -32.01 -4.43
N LYS A 403 -1.35 -30.95 -3.76
CA LYS A 403 -2.66 -30.31 -3.99
C LYS A 403 -2.46 -28.84 -4.29
N THR A 404 -3.21 -28.31 -5.24
CA THR A 404 -3.26 -26.88 -5.48
C THR A 404 -3.74 -26.17 -4.22
N LYS A 405 -3.23 -24.96 -3.97
CA LYS A 405 -3.56 -24.16 -2.79
C LYS A 405 -4.28 -22.89 -3.20
N PRO A 406 -5.27 -22.43 -2.43
CA PRO A 406 -5.91 -21.16 -2.68
C PRO A 406 -4.91 -20.00 -2.47
N LYS A 407 -5.21 -18.86 -3.09
CA LYS A 407 -4.52 -17.62 -2.72
C LYS A 407 -4.72 -17.38 -1.22
N PRO A 408 -3.67 -17.06 -0.45
CA PRO A 408 -3.80 -16.80 0.98
C PRO A 408 -4.71 -15.58 1.23
N LEU A 409 -5.35 -15.55 2.39
CA LEU A 409 -6.10 -14.37 2.85
C LEU A 409 -5.18 -13.15 2.88
N HIS A 410 -5.75 -11.96 2.76
CA HIS A 410 -4.97 -10.73 2.89
C HIS A 410 -4.36 -10.63 4.29
N THR A 411 -3.12 -10.14 4.33
CA THR A 411 -2.51 -9.50 5.50
C THR A 411 -2.59 -7.99 5.29
N GLU A 412 -2.26 -7.17 6.30
CA GLU A 412 -2.22 -5.71 6.09
C GLU A 412 -1.22 -5.34 4.97
N ALA A 413 -0.06 -6.00 4.92
CA ALA A 413 0.92 -5.79 3.85
C ALA A 413 0.35 -6.07 2.45
N THR A 414 -0.37 -7.18 2.28
CA THR A 414 -0.94 -7.53 0.97
C THR A 414 -2.18 -6.72 0.63
N LEU A 415 -2.93 -6.25 1.64
CA LEU A 415 -4.05 -5.33 1.43
C LEU A 415 -3.54 -3.94 1.01
N LEU A 416 -2.51 -3.41 1.68
CA LEU A 416 -1.84 -2.16 1.28
C LEU A 416 -1.33 -2.25 -0.17
N SER A 417 -0.74 -3.39 -0.56
CA SER A 417 -0.32 -3.62 -1.95
C SER A 417 -1.51 -3.64 -2.91
N ALA A 418 -2.62 -4.26 -2.54
CA ALA A 418 -3.83 -4.28 -3.35
C ALA A 418 -4.43 -2.87 -3.52
N MET A 419 -4.46 -2.06 -2.45
CA MET A 419 -4.91 -0.66 -2.49
C MET A 419 -4.01 0.19 -3.41
N GLU A 420 -2.69 0.04 -3.28
CA GLU A 420 -1.69 0.77 -4.07
C GLU A 420 -1.78 0.42 -5.57
N THR A 421 -2.04 -0.84 -5.90
CA THR A 421 -2.08 -1.32 -7.28
C THR A 421 -3.50 -1.52 -7.81
N ALA A 422 -4.50 -1.01 -7.14
CA ALA A 422 -5.91 -1.21 -7.46
C ALA A 422 -6.27 -0.81 -8.91
N GLY A 423 -5.63 0.23 -9.44
CA GLY A 423 -5.83 0.67 -10.82
C GLY A 423 -5.39 -0.35 -11.89
N LYS A 424 -4.55 -1.34 -11.56
CA LYS A 424 -4.10 -2.34 -12.53
C LYS A 424 -5.20 -3.29 -13.01
N GLU A 425 -6.27 -3.44 -12.24
CA GLU A 425 -7.41 -4.28 -12.59
C GLU A 425 -8.44 -3.53 -13.46
N ILE A 426 -8.26 -2.22 -13.69
CA ILE A 426 -9.16 -1.38 -14.51
C ILE A 426 -8.87 -1.66 -15.99
N GLU A 427 -9.91 -1.94 -16.78
CA GLU A 427 -9.79 -2.21 -18.22
C GLU A 427 -9.56 -0.93 -19.02
N ASP A 428 -10.15 0.19 -18.65
CA ASP A 428 -9.98 1.48 -19.30
C ASP A 428 -8.56 2.04 -19.08
N ASP A 429 -7.83 2.25 -20.16
CA ASP A 429 -6.44 2.72 -20.13
C ASP A 429 -6.29 4.13 -19.53
N THR A 430 -7.27 5.01 -19.73
CA THR A 430 -7.23 6.39 -19.23
C THR A 430 -7.42 6.41 -17.73
N LEU A 431 -8.39 5.65 -17.22
CA LEU A 431 -8.64 5.49 -15.79
C LEU A 431 -7.50 4.74 -15.10
N ARG A 432 -6.95 3.72 -15.78
CA ARG A 432 -5.76 3.00 -15.29
C ARG A 432 -4.56 3.93 -15.15
N GLN A 433 -4.35 4.82 -16.11
CA GLN A 433 -3.28 5.82 -16.04
C GLN A 433 -3.51 6.84 -14.92
N ALA A 434 -4.75 7.31 -14.72
CA ALA A 434 -5.10 8.21 -13.62
C ALA A 434 -4.88 7.59 -12.24
N MET A 435 -5.00 6.26 -12.14
CA MET A 435 -4.81 5.49 -10.91
C MET A 435 -3.39 4.94 -10.73
N LYS A 436 -2.52 5.07 -11.74
CA LYS A 436 -1.22 4.37 -11.78
C LYS A 436 -0.32 4.71 -10.59
N ASP A 437 -0.34 5.97 -10.19
CA ASP A 437 0.59 6.50 -9.20
C ASP A 437 -0.06 6.70 -7.81
N CYS A 438 -1.39 6.61 -7.71
CA CYS A 438 -2.10 6.84 -6.44
C CYS A 438 -2.82 5.61 -5.88
N GLY A 439 -3.33 4.69 -6.71
CA GLY A 439 -4.18 3.60 -6.24
C GLY A 439 -5.46 4.10 -5.58
N ILE A 440 -6.00 3.38 -4.60
CA ILE A 440 -7.08 3.87 -3.73
C ILE A 440 -6.53 4.28 -2.37
N GLY A 441 -6.94 5.47 -1.93
CA GLY A 441 -6.38 6.12 -0.74
C GLY A 441 -4.94 6.59 -0.96
N THR A 442 -4.55 7.64 -0.26
CA THR A 442 -3.17 8.13 -0.27
C THR A 442 -2.31 7.32 0.72
N PRO A 443 -0.98 7.33 0.62
CA PRO A 443 -0.11 6.72 1.62
C PRO A 443 -0.46 7.15 3.04
N ALA A 444 -0.80 8.43 3.25
CA ALA A 444 -1.17 8.98 4.55
C ALA A 444 -2.51 8.45 5.10
N THR A 445 -3.45 8.03 4.25
CA THR A 445 -4.81 7.67 4.65
C THR A 445 -5.11 6.17 4.66
N ARG A 446 -4.33 5.34 3.95
CA ARG A 446 -4.58 3.89 3.85
C ARG A 446 -4.66 3.21 5.22
N ALA A 447 -3.73 3.52 6.13
CA ALA A 447 -3.74 2.96 7.48
C ALA A 447 -5.03 3.28 8.24
N SER A 448 -5.44 4.53 8.25
CA SER A 448 -6.67 4.97 8.94
C SER A 448 -7.95 4.39 8.32
N ILE A 449 -7.95 4.11 7.01
CA ILE A 449 -9.06 3.44 6.33
C ILE A 449 -9.14 1.98 6.78
N ILE A 450 -8.02 1.27 6.82
CA ILE A 450 -7.94 -0.11 7.32
C ILE A 450 -8.43 -0.16 8.77
N GLU A 451 -7.95 0.72 9.64
CA GLU A 451 -8.40 0.79 11.03
C GLU A 451 -9.88 1.17 11.17
N THR A 452 -10.40 2.00 10.26
CA THR A 452 -11.84 2.31 10.23
C THR A 452 -12.68 1.06 9.96
N LEU A 453 -12.24 0.17 9.07
CA LEU A 453 -12.91 -1.10 8.82
C LEU A 453 -12.95 -2.00 10.06
N PHE A 454 -11.88 -2.03 10.87
CA PHE A 454 -11.87 -2.71 12.16
C PHE A 454 -12.79 -2.05 13.18
N LYS A 455 -12.67 -0.73 13.39
CA LYS A 455 -13.48 0.06 14.33
C LYS A 455 -14.98 -0.03 14.04
N ARG A 456 -15.36 -0.19 12.76
CA ARG A 456 -16.74 -0.39 12.33
C ARG A 456 -17.21 -1.85 12.43
N GLY A 457 -16.30 -2.77 12.74
CA GLY A 457 -16.59 -4.20 12.88
C GLY A 457 -16.88 -4.89 11.54
N TYR A 458 -16.28 -4.42 10.43
CA TYR A 458 -16.44 -5.05 9.12
C TYR A 458 -15.43 -6.15 8.86
N MET A 459 -14.30 -6.09 9.51
CA MET A 459 -13.27 -7.12 9.45
C MET A 459 -12.56 -7.27 10.80
N GLU A 460 -11.87 -8.37 10.98
CA GLU A 460 -11.08 -8.69 12.15
C GLU A 460 -9.72 -9.28 11.78
N ARG A 461 -8.77 -9.22 12.71
CA ARG A 461 -7.47 -9.85 12.57
C ARG A 461 -7.54 -11.28 13.11
N CYS A 462 -7.31 -12.26 12.24
CA CYS A 462 -7.11 -13.65 12.64
C CYS A 462 -5.64 -14.01 12.47
N LYS A 463 -4.85 -13.92 13.55
CA LYS A 463 -3.37 -13.93 13.51
C LYS A 463 -2.85 -12.81 12.59
N LYS A 464 -2.16 -13.16 11.50
CA LYS A 464 -1.69 -12.19 10.48
C LYS A 464 -2.71 -11.94 9.36
N SER A 465 -3.78 -12.73 9.29
CA SER A 465 -4.78 -12.65 8.21
C SER A 465 -5.93 -11.73 8.55
N LEU A 466 -6.44 -11.05 7.53
CA LEU A 466 -7.63 -10.20 7.59
C LEU A 466 -8.84 -11.02 7.15
N VAL A 467 -9.85 -11.08 8.02
CA VAL A 467 -11.08 -11.84 7.79
C VAL A 467 -12.28 -10.90 7.87
N PRO A 468 -13.17 -10.88 6.88
CA PRO A 468 -14.41 -10.10 6.99
C PRO A 468 -15.34 -10.74 8.03
N THR A 469 -15.98 -9.90 8.84
CA THR A 469 -17.03 -10.32 9.76
C THR A 469 -18.35 -10.57 9.03
N GLU A 470 -19.35 -11.14 9.72
CA GLU A 470 -20.72 -11.27 9.16
C GLU A 470 -21.26 -9.90 8.73
N LYS A 471 -21.04 -8.85 9.54
CA LYS A 471 -21.42 -7.48 9.21
C LYS A 471 -20.73 -6.98 7.94
N GLY A 472 -19.43 -7.24 7.78
CA GLY A 472 -18.68 -6.87 6.59
C GLY A 472 -19.15 -7.62 5.35
N LEU A 473 -19.43 -8.92 5.47
CA LEU A 473 -19.97 -9.73 4.36
C LEU A 473 -21.37 -9.27 3.97
N ALA A 474 -22.23 -8.95 4.94
CA ALA A 474 -23.58 -8.42 4.69
C ALA A 474 -23.49 -7.07 3.94
N LEU A 475 -22.66 -6.14 4.42
CA LEU A 475 -22.43 -4.87 3.73
C LEU A 475 -21.94 -5.10 2.30
N ASN A 476 -20.92 -5.91 2.12
CA ASN A 476 -20.36 -6.19 0.79
C ASN A 476 -21.39 -6.85 -0.14
N SER A 477 -22.27 -7.72 0.37
CA SER A 477 -23.30 -8.36 -0.46
C SER A 477 -24.27 -7.35 -1.06
N VAL A 478 -24.53 -6.26 -0.34
CA VAL A 478 -25.39 -5.15 -0.78
C VAL A 478 -24.71 -4.28 -1.81
N VAL A 479 -23.46 -3.84 -1.51
CA VAL A 479 -22.80 -2.79 -2.29
C VAL A 479 -21.91 -3.29 -3.43
N LYS A 480 -21.60 -4.59 -3.51
CA LYS A 480 -20.60 -5.15 -4.44
C LYS A 480 -20.85 -4.89 -5.94
N THR A 481 -22.11 -4.65 -6.32
CA THR A 481 -22.52 -4.34 -7.70
C THR A 481 -22.77 -2.85 -7.91
N MET A 482 -22.62 -2.04 -6.87
CA MET A 482 -22.82 -0.60 -6.92
C MET A 482 -21.50 0.11 -7.26
N ARG A 483 -21.61 1.23 -7.94
CA ARG A 483 -20.46 2.06 -8.35
C ARG A 483 -19.54 2.46 -7.18
N ILE A 484 -20.08 2.64 -5.96
CA ILE A 484 -19.28 2.97 -4.77
C ILE A 484 -18.31 1.87 -4.34
N ALA A 485 -18.52 0.64 -4.75
CA ALA A 485 -17.59 -0.47 -4.49
C ALA A 485 -16.57 -0.65 -5.60
N ASP A 486 -16.72 0.06 -6.72
CA ASP A 486 -15.83 -0.02 -7.87
C ASP A 486 -14.63 0.91 -7.70
N VAL A 487 -13.44 0.37 -7.93
CA VAL A 487 -12.18 1.14 -7.96
C VAL A 487 -12.17 2.15 -9.10
N ALA A 488 -12.82 1.85 -10.22
CA ALA A 488 -12.87 2.73 -11.39
C ALA A 488 -13.46 4.11 -11.06
N MET A 489 -14.46 4.17 -10.17
CA MET A 489 -15.02 5.44 -9.72
C MET A 489 -13.97 6.38 -9.10
N THR A 490 -13.01 5.82 -8.35
CA THR A 490 -11.91 6.64 -7.81
C THR A 490 -11.04 7.19 -8.94
N GLY A 491 -10.76 6.38 -9.96
CA GLY A 491 -10.03 6.82 -11.16
C GLY A 491 -10.72 7.94 -11.93
N GLU A 492 -12.04 7.83 -12.10
CA GLU A 492 -12.86 8.88 -12.72
C GLU A 492 -12.74 10.20 -11.95
N TRP A 493 -12.88 10.16 -10.63
CA TRP A 493 -12.78 11.37 -9.81
C TRP A 493 -11.38 11.99 -9.88
N GLU A 494 -10.32 11.19 -9.73
CA GLU A 494 -8.94 11.71 -9.80
C GLU A 494 -8.63 12.33 -11.18
N LYS A 495 -9.17 11.76 -12.26
CA LYS A 495 -9.08 12.34 -13.59
C LYS A 495 -9.76 13.71 -13.69
N GLU A 496 -10.98 13.84 -13.17
CA GLU A 496 -11.71 15.11 -13.22
C GLU A 496 -11.07 16.16 -12.27
N LEU A 497 -10.60 15.74 -11.09
CA LEU A 497 -9.84 16.62 -10.19
C LEU A 497 -8.55 17.15 -10.83
N ALA A 498 -7.82 16.30 -11.57
CA ALA A 498 -6.66 16.73 -12.34
C ALA A 498 -7.02 17.73 -13.47
N ARG A 499 -8.21 17.65 -14.04
CA ARG A 499 -8.73 18.64 -15.01
C ARG A 499 -9.03 19.97 -14.34
N ILE A 500 -9.57 19.95 -13.11
CA ILE A 500 -9.78 21.19 -12.33
C ILE A 500 -8.44 21.87 -12.06
N GLU A 501 -7.41 21.13 -11.64
CA GLU A 501 -6.07 21.68 -11.42
C GLU A 501 -5.49 22.37 -12.66
N ARG A 502 -5.74 21.81 -13.83
CA ARG A 502 -5.28 22.41 -15.09
C ARG A 502 -6.17 23.55 -15.61
N GLY A 503 -7.29 23.85 -14.92
CA GLY A 503 -8.26 24.83 -15.36
C GLY A 503 -9.12 24.41 -16.56
N GLU A 504 -9.16 23.11 -16.85
CA GLU A 504 -9.93 22.51 -17.97
C GLU A 504 -11.38 22.19 -17.60
N LEU A 505 -11.67 22.14 -16.28
CA LEU A 505 -12.99 21.86 -15.73
C LEU A 505 -13.25 22.80 -14.54
N SER A 506 -14.45 23.33 -14.41
CA SER A 506 -14.81 24.09 -13.22
C SER A 506 -15.18 23.16 -12.06
N ASP A 507 -14.84 23.56 -10.82
CA ASP A 507 -15.22 22.85 -9.61
C ASP A 507 -16.75 22.76 -9.43
N ASP A 508 -17.50 23.78 -9.89
CA ASP A 508 -18.96 23.79 -9.88
C ASP A 508 -19.58 22.71 -10.79
N THR A 509 -18.99 22.47 -11.97
CA THR A 509 -19.45 21.39 -12.87
C THR A 509 -19.25 20.03 -12.20
N PHE A 510 -18.06 19.77 -11.66
CA PHE A 510 -17.77 18.53 -10.94
C PHE A 510 -18.69 18.37 -9.73
N ARG A 511 -18.94 19.44 -8.98
CA ARG A 511 -19.86 19.41 -7.83
C ARG A 511 -21.26 18.97 -8.23
N LYS A 512 -21.83 19.52 -9.31
CA LYS A 512 -23.16 19.13 -9.82
C LYS A 512 -23.24 17.63 -10.18
N GLU A 513 -22.20 17.09 -10.78
CA GLU A 513 -22.11 15.65 -11.08
C GLU A 513 -22.09 14.81 -9.79
N ILE A 514 -21.33 15.24 -8.78
CA ILE A 514 -21.27 14.57 -7.47
C ILE A 514 -22.60 14.67 -6.73
N GLU A 515 -23.30 15.80 -6.80
CA GLU A 515 -24.63 15.95 -6.21
C GLU A 515 -25.65 15.01 -6.87
N ALA A 516 -25.62 14.89 -8.21
CA ALA A 516 -26.46 13.95 -8.94
C ALA A 516 -26.17 12.51 -8.51
N TYR A 517 -24.89 12.13 -8.48
CA TYR A 517 -24.47 10.81 -7.99
C TYR A 517 -24.86 10.57 -6.52
N THR A 518 -24.78 11.60 -5.67
CA THR A 518 -25.19 11.50 -4.25
C THR A 518 -26.69 11.20 -4.13
N ARG A 519 -27.53 11.78 -4.98
CA ARG A 519 -28.97 11.49 -5.02
C ARG A 519 -29.25 10.06 -5.50
N GLU A 520 -28.57 9.64 -6.56
CA GLU A 520 -28.66 8.31 -7.13
C GLU A 520 -28.32 7.24 -6.09
N ILE A 521 -27.11 7.29 -5.52
CA ILE A 521 -26.66 6.28 -4.56
C ILE A 521 -27.49 6.29 -3.27
N THR A 522 -27.98 7.44 -2.83
CA THR A 522 -28.87 7.51 -1.67
C THR A 522 -30.16 6.74 -1.93
N SER A 523 -30.74 6.90 -3.13
CA SER A 523 -31.97 6.19 -3.54
C SER A 523 -31.73 4.68 -3.65
N GLU A 524 -30.60 4.27 -4.28
CA GLU A 524 -30.23 2.86 -4.39
C GLU A 524 -30.06 2.21 -3.01
N LEU A 525 -29.30 2.84 -2.11
CA LEU A 525 -29.01 2.31 -0.79
C LEU A 525 -30.23 2.24 0.13
N ILE A 526 -31.15 3.19 0.07
CA ILE A 526 -32.41 3.14 0.84
C ILE A 526 -33.28 1.98 0.39
N SER A 527 -33.28 1.63 -0.90
CA SER A 527 -34.07 0.53 -1.44
C SER A 527 -33.52 -0.87 -1.14
N CYS A 528 -32.36 -0.96 -0.47
CA CYS A 528 -31.67 -2.21 -0.14
C CYS A 528 -32.16 -2.89 1.16
N ASP A 529 -33.28 -2.46 1.75
CA ASP A 529 -33.86 -3.02 2.98
C ASP A 529 -34.04 -4.54 2.95
N LYS A 530 -34.41 -5.09 1.79
CA LYS A 530 -34.60 -6.53 1.56
C LYS A 530 -33.30 -7.35 1.62
N LEU A 531 -32.14 -6.71 1.42
CA LEU A 531 -30.84 -7.39 1.34
C LEU A 531 -30.17 -7.56 2.72
N PHE A 532 -30.51 -6.74 3.70
CA PHE A 532 -30.00 -6.86 5.07
C PHE A 532 -30.68 -7.96 5.89
N GLY A 533 -31.50 -8.82 5.25
CA GLY A 533 -32.03 -10.02 5.86
C GLY A 533 -32.46 -9.83 7.32
N SER A 534 -33.52 -9.06 7.57
CA SER A 534 -34.24 -9.34 8.81
C SER A 534 -34.61 -10.82 8.76
N ARG A 535 -34.07 -11.64 9.63
CA ARG A 535 -34.53 -12.99 9.81
C ARG A 535 -36.02 -12.86 10.18
N ASP A 536 -36.89 -13.00 9.16
CA ASP A 536 -38.29 -13.10 9.39
C ASP A 536 -38.48 -14.30 10.32
N SER A 537 -39.06 -14.08 11.48
CA SER A 537 -39.31 -15.16 12.44
C SER A 537 -40.36 -16.17 11.95
N GLY A 538 -40.96 -15.89 10.80
CA GLY A 538 -42.11 -16.64 10.31
C GLY A 538 -43.39 -16.37 11.09
N CYS A 539 -43.36 -15.60 12.17
CA CYS A 539 -44.48 -15.32 13.07
C CYS A 539 -45.11 -13.96 12.74
N ALA A 540 -46.45 -13.93 12.71
CA ALA A 540 -47.21 -12.68 12.62
C ALA A 540 -47.03 -11.84 13.90
N CYS A 541 -47.07 -10.50 13.76
CA CYS A 541 -47.04 -9.60 14.90
C CYS A 541 -48.26 -9.84 15.82
N PRO A 542 -48.09 -10.18 17.10
CA PRO A 542 -49.21 -10.44 18.01
C PRO A 542 -50.05 -9.19 18.29
N LYS A 543 -49.56 -8.00 17.93
CA LYS A 543 -50.22 -6.71 18.20
C LYS A 543 -51.09 -6.23 17.05
N CYS A 544 -50.76 -6.51 15.79
CA CYS A 544 -51.49 -6.03 14.62
C CYS A 544 -51.95 -7.16 13.66
N GLY A 545 -51.49 -8.39 13.84
CA GLY A 545 -51.85 -9.55 13.02
C GLY A 545 -51.32 -9.55 11.57
N THR A 546 -51.00 -8.38 11.04
CA THR A 546 -50.56 -8.17 9.64
C THR A 546 -49.04 -7.95 9.48
N GLY A 547 -48.37 -7.42 10.49
CA GLY A 547 -46.92 -7.29 10.52
C GLY A 547 -46.24 -8.60 10.87
N ARG A 548 -44.95 -8.76 10.45
CA ARG A 548 -44.15 -9.92 10.81
C ARG A 548 -43.14 -9.57 11.92
N MET A 549 -42.96 -10.47 12.86
CA MET A 549 -41.94 -10.36 13.88
C MET A 549 -40.55 -10.58 13.27
N ARG A 550 -39.57 -9.84 13.73
CA ARG A 550 -38.19 -9.91 13.26
C ARG A 550 -37.25 -10.24 14.43
N PHE A 551 -36.32 -11.16 14.22
CA PHE A 551 -35.26 -11.39 15.19
C PHE A 551 -34.27 -10.25 15.17
N TYR A 552 -34.13 -9.52 16.26
CA TYR A 552 -33.00 -8.63 16.51
C TYR A 552 -31.95 -9.46 17.26
N GLY A 553 -30.91 -9.89 16.55
CA GLY A 553 -29.76 -10.49 17.18
C GLY A 553 -29.02 -9.47 18.05
N LYS A 554 -28.62 -9.91 19.27
CA LYS A 554 -27.58 -9.21 20.06
C LYS A 554 -26.25 -9.36 19.35
#